data_1f026df772a744d3a52b0e4df7311cc3
#
_entry.id   1f026df772a744d3a52b0e4df7311cc3
#
_cell.length_a   1.000
_cell.length_b   1.000
_cell.length_c   1.000
_cell.angle_alpha   90.00
_cell.angle_beta   90.00
_cell.angle_gamma   90.00
#
_symmetry.space_group_name_H-M   'P 1'
#
loop_
_entity.id
_entity.type
_entity.pdbx_description
1 polymer ?
#
loop_
_entity_poly.entity_id
_entity_poly.type
_entity_poly.pdbx_seq_one_letter_code
_entity_poly.pdbx_strand_id
1 'polypeptide(L)'
;MTILVDMDDVLEQPVAAWVAYLNERFGTNRRTEDVRSWNVSLAFPELSHEQVYSAVSDDHLWDLVKPMPGAVETLKKLIDEGHEIYIVTATGYETLRAKMEKVLFRYFPFLSWKQVIITENKQMIRGDILIDDGPHNMTGGTYRKILFSANHNRDFDETAVGAERAENWDEVYKAIKRIENEGQE
;
A
#
# COMPACT_ATOMS: atom_id res chain seq x y z
N MET A 1 -20.43 -1.15 -0.90
CA MET A 1 -19.63 -0.15 -0.17
C MET A 1 -18.55 0.41 -1.08
N THR A 2 -18.11 1.64 -0.82
CA THR A 2 -16.95 2.26 -1.47
C THR A 2 -15.71 2.02 -0.62
N ILE A 3 -14.74 1.26 -1.14
CA ILE A 3 -13.52 0.85 -0.44
C ILE A 3 -12.34 1.60 -1.05
N LEU A 4 -11.64 2.35 -0.20
CA LEU A 4 -10.43 3.08 -0.53
C LEU A 4 -9.23 2.22 -0.17
N VAL A 5 -8.30 2.04 -1.10
CA VAL A 5 -7.15 1.14 -0.91
C VAL A 5 -5.88 1.90 -1.25
N ASP A 6 -4.92 1.93 -0.33
CA ASP A 6 -3.58 2.41 -0.64
C ASP A 6 -2.85 1.45 -1.59
N MET A 7 -1.79 1.92 -2.20
CA MET A 7 -1.04 1.14 -3.17
C MET A 7 0.24 0.55 -2.56
N ASP A 8 1.13 1.40 -2.04
CA ASP A 8 2.44 0.99 -1.54
C ASP A 8 2.31 0.14 -0.27
N ASP A 9 2.99 -1.01 -0.22
CA ASP A 9 2.98 -1.98 0.88
C ASP A 9 1.59 -2.47 1.33
N VAL A 10 0.54 -2.18 0.54
CA VAL A 10 -0.83 -2.68 0.68
C VAL A 10 -1.20 -3.56 -0.52
N LEU A 11 -1.19 -3.00 -1.74
CA LEU A 11 -1.46 -3.75 -2.97
C LEU A 11 -0.23 -4.41 -3.57
N GLU A 12 0.91 -3.82 -3.35
CA GLU A 12 2.18 -4.20 -3.96
C GLU A 12 3.32 -3.99 -2.97
N GLN A 13 4.50 -4.55 -3.27
CA GLN A 13 5.64 -4.65 -2.36
C GLN A 13 6.81 -3.77 -2.85
N PRO A 14 6.70 -2.44 -2.84
CA PRO A 14 7.75 -1.55 -3.36
C PRO A 14 8.99 -1.58 -2.47
N VAL A 15 8.84 -1.67 -1.14
CA VAL A 15 9.98 -1.75 -0.22
C VAL A 15 10.78 -3.02 -0.46
N ALA A 16 10.14 -4.16 -0.71
CA ALA A 16 10.85 -5.40 -1.04
C ALA A 16 11.63 -5.29 -2.36
N ALA A 17 11.03 -4.67 -3.39
CA ALA A 17 11.68 -4.40 -4.66
C ALA A 17 12.86 -3.43 -4.50
N TRP A 18 12.68 -2.39 -3.69
CA TRP A 18 13.72 -1.40 -3.41
C TRP A 18 14.95 -2.02 -2.72
N VAL A 19 14.71 -2.86 -1.71
CA VAL A 19 15.78 -3.62 -1.04
C VAL A 19 16.50 -4.53 -2.03
N ALA A 20 15.77 -5.27 -2.88
CA ALA A 20 16.36 -6.14 -3.89
C ALA A 20 17.21 -5.34 -4.90
N TYR A 21 16.70 -4.21 -5.38
CA TYR A 21 17.40 -3.31 -6.29
C TYR A 21 18.69 -2.77 -5.68
N LEU A 22 18.66 -2.30 -4.43
CA LEU A 22 19.86 -1.74 -3.77
C LEU A 22 20.89 -2.84 -3.51
N ASN A 23 20.46 -4.04 -3.12
CA ASN A 23 21.36 -5.18 -2.96
C ASN A 23 22.06 -5.53 -4.28
N GLU A 24 21.31 -5.60 -5.38
CA GLU A 24 21.86 -5.89 -6.70
C GLU A 24 22.85 -4.82 -7.16
N ARG A 25 22.45 -3.53 -7.03
CA ARG A 25 23.22 -2.41 -7.57
C ARG A 25 24.48 -2.07 -6.77
N PHE A 26 24.43 -2.21 -5.45
CA PHE A 26 25.52 -1.78 -4.54
C PHE A 26 26.19 -2.93 -3.80
N GLY A 27 25.80 -4.19 -4.05
CA GLY A 27 26.36 -5.35 -3.40
C GLY A 27 26.05 -5.42 -1.89
N THR A 28 24.97 -4.78 -1.45
CA THR A 28 24.50 -4.87 -0.07
C THR A 28 23.77 -6.21 0.16
N ASN A 29 23.48 -6.55 1.41
CA ASN A 29 22.77 -7.78 1.76
C ASN A 29 21.73 -7.51 2.84
N ARG A 30 20.78 -6.64 2.54
CA ARG A 30 19.66 -6.29 3.45
C ARG A 30 18.44 -7.15 3.12
N ARG A 31 17.60 -7.37 4.13
CA ARG A 31 16.30 -8.00 3.98
C ARG A 31 15.21 -6.93 4.13
N THR A 32 14.02 -7.21 3.64
CA THR A 32 12.88 -6.29 3.75
C THR A 32 12.56 -5.98 5.22
N GLU A 33 12.75 -6.95 6.13
CA GLU A 33 12.52 -6.79 7.58
C GLU A 33 13.51 -5.83 8.25
N ASP A 34 14.61 -5.49 7.60
CA ASP A 34 15.58 -4.51 8.10
C ASP A 34 15.07 -3.07 7.91
N VAL A 35 14.10 -2.85 7.00
CA VAL A 35 13.44 -1.57 6.77
C VAL A 35 12.30 -1.39 7.77
N ARG A 36 12.57 -0.70 8.89
CA ARG A 36 11.63 -0.47 10.00
C ARG A 36 11.14 0.97 10.08
N SER A 37 11.38 1.75 9.06
CA SER A 37 11.04 3.17 9.00
C SER A 37 10.64 3.55 7.59
N TRP A 38 9.79 4.56 7.46
CA TRP A 38 9.52 5.24 6.19
C TRP A 38 10.79 5.74 5.49
N ASN A 39 11.81 6.08 6.26
CA ASN A 39 13.11 6.43 5.71
C ASN A 39 13.93 5.17 5.43
N VAL A 40 13.83 4.65 4.21
CA VAL A 40 14.53 3.45 3.74
C VAL A 40 16.05 3.56 3.90
N SER A 41 16.62 4.79 3.81
CA SER A 41 18.07 4.98 3.94
C SER A 41 18.63 4.58 5.31
N LEU A 42 17.79 4.52 6.36
CA LEU A 42 18.22 4.06 7.67
C LEU A 42 18.62 2.57 7.69
N ALA A 43 18.08 1.78 6.78
CA ALA A 43 18.46 0.38 6.62
C ALA A 43 19.76 0.18 5.82
N PHE A 44 20.26 1.25 5.18
CA PHE A 44 21.45 1.23 4.32
C PHE A 44 22.47 2.29 4.74
N PRO A 45 23.03 2.21 5.96
CA PRO A 45 23.93 3.25 6.49
C PRO A 45 25.23 3.40 5.69
N GLU A 46 25.58 2.43 4.86
CA GLU A 46 26.73 2.45 3.94
C GLU A 46 26.47 3.23 2.66
N LEU A 47 25.21 3.55 2.33
CA LEU A 47 24.82 4.29 1.14
C LEU A 47 24.42 5.73 1.50
N SER A 48 24.68 6.66 0.58
CA SER A 48 24.14 8.00 0.72
C SER A 48 22.63 8.03 0.50
N HIS A 49 21.95 9.04 1.06
CA HIS A 49 20.52 9.27 0.83
C HIS A 49 20.20 9.32 -0.68
N GLU A 50 21.02 10.01 -1.46
CA GLU A 50 20.84 10.12 -2.92
C GLU A 50 20.96 8.74 -3.60
N GLN A 51 21.93 7.90 -3.21
CA GLN A 51 22.06 6.54 -3.75
C GLN A 51 20.81 5.69 -3.49
N VAL A 52 20.24 5.82 -2.29
CA VAL A 52 19.03 5.07 -1.93
C VAL A 52 17.82 5.59 -2.70
N TYR A 53 17.59 6.91 -2.72
CA TYR A 53 16.36 7.48 -3.27
C TYR A 53 16.37 7.69 -4.78
N SER A 54 17.53 7.75 -5.43
CA SER A 54 17.61 7.75 -6.90
C SER A 54 17.06 6.47 -7.53
N ALA A 55 16.98 5.39 -6.77
CA ALA A 55 16.41 4.11 -7.21
C ALA A 55 14.96 4.24 -7.72
N VAL A 56 14.16 5.11 -7.09
CA VAL A 56 12.73 5.27 -7.48
C VAL A 56 12.53 5.85 -8.88
N SER A 57 13.57 6.51 -9.41
CA SER A 57 13.58 7.03 -10.78
C SER A 57 14.08 6.02 -11.81
N ASP A 58 14.52 4.84 -11.38
CA ASP A 58 15.00 3.77 -12.26
C ASP A 58 13.84 2.80 -12.57
N ASP A 59 13.57 2.65 -13.84
CA ASP A 59 12.52 1.75 -14.36
C ASP A 59 12.73 0.30 -13.93
N HIS A 60 13.99 -0.13 -13.71
CA HIS A 60 14.30 -1.48 -13.26
C HIS A 60 13.74 -1.79 -11.87
N LEU A 61 13.74 -0.81 -10.95
CA LEU A 61 13.11 -1.00 -9.64
C LEU A 61 11.64 -1.40 -9.80
N TRP A 62 10.90 -0.70 -10.67
CA TRP A 62 9.48 -0.96 -10.88
C TRP A 62 9.20 -2.30 -11.58
N ASP A 63 10.15 -2.84 -12.34
CA ASP A 63 10.05 -4.19 -12.90
C ASP A 63 10.20 -5.30 -11.83
N LEU A 64 10.85 -4.99 -10.71
CA LEU A 64 11.01 -5.91 -9.56
C LEU A 64 9.78 -5.95 -8.65
N VAL A 65 8.93 -4.92 -8.67
CA VAL A 65 7.75 -4.83 -7.81
C VAL A 65 6.78 -5.97 -8.12
N LYS A 66 6.29 -6.62 -7.05
CA LYS A 66 5.30 -7.72 -7.12
C LYS A 66 4.04 -7.32 -6.37
N PRO A 67 2.89 -7.88 -6.74
CA PRO A 67 1.67 -7.68 -5.97
C PRO A 67 1.81 -8.27 -4.56
N MET A 68 1.10 -7.68 -3.61
CA MET A 68 0.96 -8.25 -2.27
C MET A 68 0.20 -9.59 -2.36
N PRO A 69 0.66 -10.65 -1.68
CA PRO A 69 -0.02 -11.94 -1.72
C PRO A 69 -1.50 -11.83 -1.34
N GLY A 70 -2.38 -12.37 -2.18
CA GLY A 70 -3.83 -12.33 -2.00
C GLY A 70 -4.52 -11.04 -2.43
N ALA A 71 -3.79 -9.96 -2.74
CA ALA A 71 -4.39 -8.68 -3.10
C ALA A 71 -5.23 -8.74 -4.38
N VAL A 72 -4.69 -9.37 -5.42
CA VAL A 72 -5.34 -9.45 -6.74
C VAL A 72 -6.66 -10.21 -6.65
N GLU A 73 -6.62 -11.39 -6.03
CA GLU A 73 -7.78 -12.27 -5.87
C GLU A 73 -8.86 -11.62 -5.00
N THR A 74 -8.43 -11.01 -3.88
CA THR A 74 -9.37 -10.39 -2.93
C THR A 74 -10.03 -9.16 -3.52
N LEU A 75 -9.29 -8.26 -4.18
CA LEU A 75 -9.88 -7.10 -4.83
C LEU A 75 -10.87 -7.50 -5.92
N LYS A 76 -10.50 -8.49 -6.76
CA LYS A 76 -11.41 -8.99 -7.78
C LYS A 76 -12.68 -9.55 -7.15
N LYS A 77 -12.56 -10.33 -6.09
CA LYS A 77 -13.71 -10.89 -5.37
C LYS A 77 -14.62 -9.81 -4.80
N LEU A 78 -14.06 -8.76 -4.18
CA LEU A 78 -14.83 -7.64 -3.64
C LEU A 78 -15.60 -6.90 -4.74
N ILE A 79 -14.98 -6.70 -5.91
CA ILE A 79 -15.65 -6.10 -7.08
C ILE A 79 -16.79 -6.99 -7.56
N ASP A 80 -16.57 -8.32 -7.68
CA ASP A 80 -17.59 -9.28 -8.10
C ASP A 80 -18.77 -9.35 -7.08
N GLU A 81 -18.53 -9.04 -5.81
CA GLU A 81 -19.52 -8.87 -4.75
C GLU A 81 -20.24 -7.50 -4.76
N GLY A 82 -19.91 -6.61 -5.68
CA GLY A 82 -20.58 -5.32 -5.88
C GLY A 82 -20.01 -4.16 -5.08
N HIS A 83 -18.79 -4.29 -4.53
CA HIS A 83 -18.10 -3.16 -3.92
C HIS A 83 -17.44 -2.27 -4.98
N GLU A 84 -17.41 -0.96 -4.73
CA GLU A 84 -16.67 -0.01 -5.53
C GLU A 84 -15.27 0.16 -4.95
N ILE A 85 -14.23 -0.11 -5.73
CA ILE A 85 -12.84 0.00 -5.31
C ILE A 85 -12.22 1.27 -5.91
N TYR A 86 -11.59 2.06 -5.07
CA TYR A 86 -10.75 3.19 -5.47
C TYR A 86 -9.35 3.05 -4.88
N ILE A 87 -8.34 3.20 -5.73
CA ILE A 87 -6.94 3.22 -5.32
C ILE A 87 -6.60 4.65 -4.95
N VAL A 88 -6.18 4.88 -3.70
CA VAL A 88 -5.86 6.21 -3.17
C VAL A 88 -4.40 6.23 -2.74
N THR A 89 -3.54 6.76 -3.58
CA THR A 89 -2.08 6.72 -3.39
C THR A 89 -1.46 8.12 -3.35
N ALA A 90 -0.45 8.29 -2.49
CA ALA A 90 0.44 9.45 -2.49
C ALA A 90 1.67 9.11 -3.34
N THR A 91 1.76 9.60 -4.55
CA THR A 91 2.89 9.33 -5.43
C THR A 91 3.38 10.61 -6.09
N GLY A 92 4.70 10.71 -6.25
CA GLY A 92 5.31 11.80 -6.99
C GLY A 92 5.01 11.72 -8.48
N TYR A 93 4.89 12.88 -9.11
CA TYR A 93 4.64 12.99 -10.55
C TYR A 93 5.63 12.16 -11.39
N GLU A 94 6.90 12.14 -11.00
CA GLU A 94 7.97 11.48 -11.76
C GLU A 94 7.85 9.95 -11.79
N THR A 95 7.30 9.36 -10.73
CA THR A 95 7.17 7.91 -10.58
C THR A 95 5.80 7.38 -11.00
N LEU A 96 4.81 8.28 -11.13
CA LEU A 96 3.42 7.94 -11.40
C LEU A 96 3.24 6.98 -12.58
N ARG A 97 3.87 7.29 -13.71
CA ARG A 97 3.72 6.47 -14.92
C ARG A 97 4.22 5.04 -14.69
N ALA A 98 5.40 4.88 -14.11
CA ALA A 98 5.98 3.57 -13.84
C ALA A 98 5.10 2.75 -12.88
N LYS A 99 4.62 3.37 -11.80
CA LYS A 99 3.68 2.74 -10.86
C LYS A 99 2.40 2.26 -11.55
N MET A 100 1.80 3.09 -12.39
CA MET A 100 0.54 2.74 -13.06
C MET A 100 0.75 1.63 -14.11
N GLU A 101 1.71 1.80 -15.03
CA GLU A 101 1.87 0.91 -16.17
C GLU A 101 2.56 -0.42 -15.79
N LYS A 102 3.62 -0.35 -14.97
CA LYS A 102 4.42 -1.54 -14.63
C LYS A 102 3.86 -2.35 -13.46
N VAL A 103 3.03 -1.73 -12.62
CA VAL A 103 2.52 -2.35 -11.40
C VAL A 103 1.00 -2.42 -11.41
N LEU A 104 0.29 -1.29 -11.23
CA LEU A 104 -1.15 -1.32 -11.01
C LEU A 104 -1.90 -2.00 -12.14
N PHE A 105 -1.83 -1.48 -13.37
CA PHE A 105 -2.60 -2.04 -14.50
C PHE A 105 -2.05 -3.35 -15.04
N ARG A 106 -0.79 -3.67 -14.71
CA ARG A 106 -0.21 -4.98 -15.03
C ARG A 106 -0.78 -6.10 -14.19
N TYR A 107 -0.87 -5.90 -12.87
CA TYR A 107 -1.31 -6.93 -11.92
C TYR A 107 -2.81 -6.87 -11.62
N PHE A 108 -3.42 -5.71 -11.76
CA PHE A 108 -4.85 -5.47 -11.51
C PHE A 108 -5.55 -4.98 -12.80
N PRO A 109 -5.58 -5.78 -13.90
CA PRO A 109 -6.09 -5.34 -15.22
C PRO A 109 -7.60 -5.08 -15.22
N PHE A 110 -8.31 -5.43 -14.17
CA PHE A 110 -9.72 -5.14 -13.94
C PHE A 110 -9.96 -3.73 -13.36
N LEU A 111 -8.90 -3.02 -12.95
CA LEU A 111 -8.95 -1.62 -12.55
C LEU A 111 -8.66 -0.71 -13.75
N SER A 112 -9.12 0.51 -13.67
CA SER A 112 -8.85 1.55 -14.67
C SER A 112 -8.37 2.84 -14.00
N TRP A 113 -7.79 3.75 -14.77
CA TRP A 113 -7.37 5.06 -14.28
C TRP A 113 -8.51 5.87 -13.61
N LYS A 114 -9.77 5.58 -13.94
CA LYS A 114 -10.95 6.23 -13.35
C LYS A 114 -11.14 5.92 -11.89
N GLN A 115 -10.50 4.86 -11.40
CA GLN A 115 -10.54 4.40 -10.02
C GLN A 115 -9.29 4.82 -9.24
N VAL A 116 -8.42 5.68 -9.82
CA VAL A 116 -7.18 6.13 -9.19
C VAL A 116 -7.34 7.56 -8.71
N ILE A 117 -7.06 7.78 -7.43
CA ILE A 117 -7.03 9.10 -6.79
C ILE A 117 -5.61 9.31 -6.25
N ILE A 118 -4.98 10.41 -6.67
CA ILE A 118 -3.63 10.76 -6.25
C ILE A 118 -3.73 11.91 -5.25
N THR A 119 -3.43 11.63 -4.00
CA THR A 119 -3.44 12.64 -2.93
C THR A 119 -2.67 12.15 -1.69
N GLU A 120 -2.01 13.09 -1.00
CA GLU A 120 -1.47 12.86 0.35
C GLU A 120 -2.55 13.05 1.43
N ASN A 121 -3.64 13.75 1.11
CA ASN A 121 -4.71 14.08 2.06
C ASN A 121 -5.88 13.09 1.92
N LYS A 122 -5.64 11.81 2.26
CA LYS A 122 -6.64 10.75 2.13
C LYS A 122 -7.91 11.01 2.96
N GLN A 123 -7.77 11.72 4.09
CA GLN A 123 -8.89 12.11 4.95
C GLN A 123 -9.94 13.02 4.27
N MET A 124 -9.62 13.62 3.13
CA MET A 124 -10.56 14.41 2.32
C MET A 124 -11.43 13.56 1.40
N ILE A 125 -11.07 12.28 1.20
CA ILE A 125 -11.78 11.39 0.29
C ILE A 125 -12.95 10.74 1.03
N ARG A 126 -14.09 10.62 0.35
CA ARG A 126 -15.26 9.91 0.88
C ARG A 126 -15.20 8.44 0.49
N GLY A 127 -15.50 7.59 1.45
CA GLY A 127 -15.62 6.16 1.29
C GLY A 127 -16.17 5.53 2.56
N ASP A 128 -16.46 4.25 2.52
CA ASP A 128 -16.95 3.50 3.67
C ASP A 128 -15.79 2.90 4.47
N ILE A 129 -14.73 2.46 3.76
CA ILE A 129 -13.54 1.82 4.35
C ILE A 129 -12.29 2.41 3.71
N LEU A 130 -11.23 2.64 4.52
CA LEU A 130 -9.86 2.87 4.06
C LEU A 130 -8.99 1.70 4.52
N ILE A 131 -8.23 1.13 3.58
CA ILE A 131 -7.16 0.14 3.82
C ILE A 131 -5.84 0.82 3.48
N ASP A 132 -4.94 0.94 4.47
CA ASP A 132 -3.71 1.72 4.33
C ASP A 132 -2.67 1.21 5.35
N ASP A 133 -1.39 1.29 5.05
CA ASP A 133 -0.31 0.92 5.96
C ASP A 133 0.25 2.12 6.75
N GLY A 134 -0.14 3.34 6.36
CA GLY A 134 0.32 4.59 6.96
C GLY A 134 -0.41 4.96 8.24
N PRO A 135 0.22 4.91 9.44
CA PRO A 135 -0.40 5.34 10.69
C PRO A 135 -0.98 6.77 10.63
N HIS A 136 -0.35 7.67 9.88
CA HIS A 136 -0.80 9.04 9.70
C HIS A 136 -2.14 9.14 8.93
N ASN A 137 -2.46 8.15 8.10
CA ASN A 137 -3.73 8.06 7.37
C ASN A 137 -4.85 7.45 8.22
N MET A 138 -4.50 6.85 9.38
CA MET A 138 -5.48 6.32 10.32
C MET A 138 -6.15 7.40 11.16
N THR A 139 -5.73 8.66 11.05
CA THR A 139 -6.36 9.81 11.75
C THR A 139 -7.26 10.60 10.80
N GLY A 140 -8.38 11.10 11.30
CA GLY A 140 -9.34 11.85 10.46
C GLY A 140 -10.14 10.93 9.53
N GLY A 141 -10.83 11.53 8.53
CA GLY A 141 -11.74 10.80 7.66
C GLY A 141 -13.01 10.30 8.36
N THR A 142 -14.02 9.94 7.58
CA THR A 142 -15.32 9.44 8.10
C THR A 142 -15.52 7.94 7.85
N TYR A 143 -14.55 7.28 7.21
CA TYR A 143 -14.55 5.86 6.87
C TYR A 143 -14.08 4.99 8.05
N ARG A 144 -14.46 3.71 8.03
CA ARG A 144 -13.84 2.68 8.88
C ARG A 144 -12.41 2.44 8.38
N LYS A 145 -11.50 2.13 9.28
CA LYS A 145 -10.06 2.08 9.00
C LYS A 145 -9.51 0.69 9.24
N ILE A 146 -8.81 0.17 8.24
CA ILE A 146 -8.07 -1.08 8.33
C ILE A 146 -6.59 -0.74 8.11
N LEU A 147 -5.79 -0.88 9.18
CA LEU A 147 -4.35 -0.72 9.11
C LEU A 147 -3.73 -2.03 8.59
N PHE A 148 -3.17 -1.97 7.39
CA PHE A 148 -2.44 -3.11 6.84
C PHE A 148 -1.05 -3.19 7.48
N SER A 149 -0.68 -4.37 7.99
CA SER A 149 0.60 -4.56 8.70
C SER A 149 1.79 -4.46 7.76
N ALA A 150 2.71 -3.57 8.10
CA ALA A 150 3.99 -3.38 7.45
C ALA A 150 5.10 -3.25 8.50
N ASN A 151 6.36 -3.44 8.10
CA ASN A 151 7.48 -3.41 9.06
C ASN A 151 7.61 -2.08 9.79
N HIS A 152 7.26 -0.97 9.15
CA HIS A 152 7.39 0.38 9.68
C HIS A 152 6.22 0.80 10.60
N ASN A 153 5.13 0.01 10.67
CA ASN A 153 3.96 0.34 11.51
C ASN A 153 3.70 -0.66 12.65
N ARG A 154 4.61 -1.62 12.89
CA ARG A 154 4.40 -2.70 13.87
C ARG A 154 4.17 -2.22 15.29
N ASP A 155 4.82 -1.12 15.67
CA ASP A 155 4.74 -0.57 17.02
C ASP A 155 3.60 0.45 17.19
N PHE A 156 2.80 0.68 16.15
CA PHE A 156 1.68 1.60 16.19
C PHE A 156 0.47 0.96 16.87
N ASP A 157 -0.16 1.68 17.80
CA ASP A 157 -1.42 1.27 18.43
C ASP A 157 -2.61 1.77 17.59
N GLU A 158 -3.11 0.91 16.72
CA GLU A 158 -4.25 1.19 15.85
C GLU A 158 -5.55 1.37 16.61
N THR A 159 -5.68 0.76 17.80
CA THR A 159 -6.91 0.86 18.61
C THR A 159 -7.13 2.27 19.14
N ALA A 160 -6.05 3.01 19.43
CA ALA A 160 -6.10 4.40 19.89
C ALA A 160 -6.76 5.35 18.86
N VAL A 161 -6.78 4.97 17.59
CA VAL A 161 -7.41 5.75 16.49
C VAL A 161 -8.65 5.07 15.90
N GLY A 162 -9.12 4.00 16.55
CA GLY A 162 -10.30 3.26 16.11
C GLY A 162 -10.11 2.53 14.78
N ALA A 163 -8.88 2.11 14.48
CA ALA A 163 -8.57 1.28 13.34
C ALA A 163 -8.51 -0.20 13.75
N GLU A 164 -8.71 -1.09 12.80
CA GLU A 164 -8.52 -2.52 12.93
C GLU A 164 -7.27 -2.93 12.15
N ARG A 165 -6.39 -3.76 12.74
CA ARG A 165 -5.19 -4.27 12.07
C ARG A 165 -5.53 -5.51 11.25
N ALA A 166 -4.91 -5.60 10.05
CA ALA A 166 -4.92 -6.80 9.22
C ALA A 166 -3.49 -7.16 8.80
N GLU A 167 -3.10 -8.40 8.99
CA GLU A 167 -1.76 -8.91 8.67
C GLU A 167 -1.62 -9.35 7.21
N ASN A 168 -2.74 -9.54 6.52
CA ASN A 168 -2.79 -10.06 5.15
C ASN A 168 -4.17 -9.79 4.52
N TRP A 169 -4.29 -10.07 3.22
CA TRP A 169 -5.51 -9.84 2.47
C TRP A 169 -6.68 -10.75 2.86
N ASP A 170 -6.45 -11.92 3.45
CA ASP A 170 -7.52 -12.75 4.01
C ASP A 170 -8.17 -12.09 5.22
N GLU A 171 -7.35 -11.44 6.07
CA GLU A 171 -7.85 -10.69 7.23
C GLU A 171 -8.55 -9.40 6.81
N VAL A 172 -8.02 -8.69 5.80
CA VAL A 172 -8.72 -7.55 5.19
C VAL A 172 -10.10 -7.96 4.72
N TYR A 173 -10.23 -9.06 3.98
CA TYR A 173 -11.52 -9.53 3.50
C TYR A 173 -12.47 -9.84 4.66
N LYS A 174 -12.00 -10.53 5.71
CA LYS A 174 -12.81 -10.82 6.91
C LYS A 174 -13.27 -9.55 7.62
N ALA A 175 -12.39 -8.55 7.75
CA ALA A 175 -12.72 -7.26 8.34
C ALA A 175 -13.83 -6.54 7.54
N ILE A 176 -13.70 -6.50 6.21
CA ILE A 176 -14.71 -5.92 5.32
C ILE A 176 -16.07 -6.61 5.50
N LYS A 177 -16.10 -7.95 5.57
CA LYS A 177 -17.35 -8.70 5.75
C LYS A 177 -18.00 -8.45 7.11
N ARG A 178 -17.21 -8.24 8.19
CA ARG A 178 -17.75 -7.80 9.49
C ARG A 178 -18.38 -6.42 9.41
N ILE A 179 -17.68 -5.45 8.82
CA ILE A 179 -18.16 -4.08 8.67
C ILE A 179 -19.45 -4.04 7.84
N GLU A 180 -19.54 -4.85 6.78
CA GLU A 180 -20.74 -4.96 5.94
C GLU A 180 -21.97 -5.47 6.74
N ASN A 181 -21.77 -6.48 7.58
CA ASN A 181 -22.83 -7.04 8.41
C ASN A 181 -23.29 -6.07 9.50
N GLU A 182 -22.38 -5.32 10.14
CA GLU A 182 -22.72 -4.28 11.13
C GLU A 182 -23.59 -3.14 10.55
N GLY A 183 -23.44 -2.85 9.26
CA GLY A 183 -24.24 -1.80 8.59
C GLY A 183 -25.63 -2.25 8.14
N GLN A 184 -25.98 -3.53 8.30
CA GLN A 184 -27.29 -4.10 7.95
C GLN A 184 -28.22 -4.26 9.15
N GLU A 185 -27.73 -4.08 10.38
CA GLU A 185 -28.52 -4.03 11.62
C GLU A 185 -28.97 -2.58 11.95
#